data_2d28c1fca008f13c3fbdc99165af5b18
#
_entry.id   2d28c1fca008f13c3fbdc99165af5b18
#
_cell.length_a   1.000
_cell.length_b   1.000
_cell.length_c   1.000
_cell.angle_alpha   90.00
_cell.angle_beta   90.00
_cell.angle_gamma   90.00
#
_symmetry.space_group_name_H-M   'P 1'
#
loop_
_entity.id
_entity.type
_entity.pdbx_description
1 polymer ?
#
loop_
_entity_poly.entity_id
_entity_poly.type
_entity_poly.pdbx_seq_one_letter_code
_entity_poly.pdbx_strand_id
1 'polypeptide(L)'
;MKYALIGCGRIATNHVKAVKLNNLEFVAACDLELDNIQKLLEKHDLQENSSIARYTDYKKMIQEHPEIQLVAIATSSGAHAEIALYCID
;
A
#
# COMPACT_ATOMS: atom_id res chain seq x y z
N MET A 1 13.52 4.12 3.95
CA MET A 1 12.77 4.44 2.72
C MET A 1 11.27 4.32 3.03
N LYS A 2 10.51 5.32 2.63
CA LYS A 2 9.08 5.35 2.89
C LYS A 2 8.30 4.65 1.79
N TYR A 3 7.42 3.74 2.18
CA TYR A 3 6.80 2.75 1.31
C TYR A 3 5.28 2.85 1.39
N ALA A 4 4.62 2.66 0.26
CA ALA A 4 3.16 2.55 0.19
C ALA A 4 2.76 1.33 -0.64
N LEU A 5 1.62 0.75 -0.30
CA LEU A 5 1.09 -0.42 -0.99
C LEU A 5 -0.27 -0.08 -1.60
N ILE A 6 -0.44 -0.37 -2.89
CA ILE A 6 -1.72 -0.22 -3.57
C ILE A 6 -2.22 -1.61 -3.95
N GLY A 7 -3.38 -1.98 -3.41
CA GLY A 7 -3.93 -3.31 -3.54
C GLY A 7 -3.55 -4.19 -2.36
N CYS A 8 -4.54 -4.56 -1.54
CA CYS A 8 -4.32 -5.28 -0.29
C CYS A 8 -4.95 -6.67 -0.31
N GLY A 9 -5.00 -7.30 -1.47
CA GLY A 9 -5.51 -8.65 -1.63
C GLY A 9 -4.48 -9.72 -1.28
N ARG A 10 -4.71 -10.91 -1.80
CA ARG A 10 -3.91 -12.10 -1.44
C ARG A 10 -2.40 -11.92 -1.71
N ILE A 11 -2.05 -11.31 -2.84
CA ILE A 11 -0.65 -11.14 -3.24
C ILE A 11 0.08 -10.12 -2.35
N ALA A 12 -0.65 -9.21 -1.74
CA ALA A 12 -0.07 -8.15 -0.91
C ALA A 12 0.72 -8.68 0.28
N THR A 13 0.43 -9.90 0.76
CA THR A 13 1.18 -10.52 1.86
C THR A 13 2.68 -10.55 1.57
N ASN A 14 3.08 -10.88 0.35
CA ASN A 14 4.48 -10.95 -0.02
C ASN A 14 5.15 -9.58 0.05
N HIS A 15 4.42 -8.52 -0.31
CA HIS A 15 4.94 -7.16 -0.24
C HIS A 15 5.15 -6.71 1.20
N VAL A 16 4.21 -7.03 2.10
CA VAL A 16 4.36 -6.69 3.52
C VAL A 16 5.56 -7.41 4.13
N LYS A 17 5.75 -8.67 3.79
CA LYS A 17 6.93 -9.42 4.26
C LYS A 17 8.23 -8.77 3.79
N ALA A 18 8.29 -8.32 2.55
CA ALA A 18 9.46 -7.66 2.01
C ALA A 18 9.74 -6.33 2.73
N VAL A 19 8.69 -5.58 3.07
CA VAL A 19 8.82 -4.34 3.83
C VAL A 19 9.47 -4.60 5.19
N LYS A 20 9.00 -5.63 5.91
CA LYS A 20 9.55 -5.97 7.22
C LYS A 20 10.99 -6.44 7.14
N LEU A 21 11.32 -7.27 6.14
CA LEU A 21 12.67 -7.80 5.97
C LEU A 21 13.69 -6.72 5.63
N ASN A 22 13.26 -5.67 4.94
CA ASN A 22 14.14 -4.61 4.47
C ASN A 22 14.08 -3.34 5.31
N ASN A 23 13.40 -3.39 6.46
CA ASN A 23 13.26 -2.26 7.38
C ASN A 23 12.71 -1.00 6.70
N LEU A 24 11.79 -1.17 5.77
CA LEU A 24 11.12 -0.05 5.11
C LEU A 24 10.03 0.51 6.03
N GLU A 25 9.80 1.81 5.96
CA GLU A 25 8.73 2.44 6.71
C GLU A 25 7.42 2.35 5.93
N PHE A 26 6.44 1.64 6.45
CA PHE A 26 5.13 1.45 5.83
C PHE A 26 4.27 2.69 6.14
N VAL A 27 4.14 3.59 5.17
CA VAL A 27 3.47 4.88 5.37
C VAL A 27 1.98 4.80 5.09
N ALA A 28 1.56 4.10 4.05
CA ALA A 28 0.18 4.10 3.62
C ALA A 28 -0.18 2.83 2.85
N ALA A 29 -1.46 2.46 2.92
CA ALA A 29 -2.03 1.34 2.17
C ALA A 29 -3.32 1.80 1.49
N CYS A 30 -3.57 1.30 0.28
CA CYS A 30 -4.74 1.65 -0.50
C CYS A 30 -5.39 0.39 -1.07
N ASP A 31 -6.72 0.35 -1.02
CA ASP A 31 -7.53 -0.69 -1.65
C ASP A 31 -8.93 -0.15 -1.84
N LEU A 32 -9.63 -0.54 -2.90
CA LEU A 32 -11.00 -0.13 -3.11
C LEU A 32 -11.92 -0.57 -1.96
N GLU A 33 -11.53 -1.66 -1.28
CA GLU A 33 -12.25 -2.17 -0.11
C GLU A 33 -11.41 -1.96 1.15
N LEU A 34 -11.86 -1.10 2.05
CA LEU A 34 -11.16 -0.86 3.33
C LEU A 34 -10.99 -2.15 4.15
N ASP A 35 -11.93 -3.09 4.04
CA ASP A 35 -11.82 -4.38 4.72
C ASP A 35 -10.56 -5.15 4.32
N ASN A 36 -10.13 -5.05 3.06
CA ASN A 36 -8.93 -5.73 2.60
C ASN A 36 -7.69 -5.16 3.29
N ILE A 37 -7.66 -3.86 3.49
CA ILE A 37 -6.57 -3.20 4.22
C ILE A 37 -6.54 -3.69 5.67
N GLN A 38 -7.70 -3.68 6.32
CA GLN A 38 -7.81 -4.10 7.72
C GLN A 38 -7.37 -5.55 7.90
N LYS A 39 -7.83 -6.46 7.03
CA LYS A 39 -7.46 -7.87 7.09
C LYS A 39 -5.96 -8.08 6.89
N LEU A 40 -5.36 -7.33 5.96
CA LEU A 40 -3.93 -7.42 5.70
C LEU A 40 -3.13 -6.98 6.92
N LEU A 41 -3.50 -5.85 7.52
CA LEU A 41 -2.82 -5.33 8.69
C LEU A 41 -2.95 -6.28 9.89
N GLU A 42 -4.13 -6.86 10.10
CA GLU A 42 -4.36 -7.84 11.16
C GLU A 42 -3.49 -9.08 10.97
N LYS A 43 -3.38 -9.56 9.74
CA LYS A 43 -2.60 -10.74 9.41
C LYS A 43 -1.11 -10.58 9.77
N HIS A 44 -0.61 -9.34 9.72
CA HIS A 44 0.79 -9.04 9.97
C HIS A 44 1.02 -8.29 11.28
N ASP A 45 0.02 -8.29 12.18
CA ASP A 45 0.08 -7.62 13.48
C ASP A 45 0.36 -6.12 13.38
N LEU A 46 -0.19 -5.48 12.36
CA LEU A 46 -0.04 -4.04 12.13
C LEU A 46 -1.33 -3.26 12.34
N GLN A 47 -2.40 -3.93 12.78
CA GLN A 47 -3.73 -3.30 12.89
C GLN A 47 -3.77 -2.14 13.87
N GLU A 48 -2.90 -2.14 14.88
CA GLU A 48 -2.83 -1.08 15.89
C GLU A 48 -1.86 0.02 15.51
N ASN A 49 -1.19 -0.09 14.36
CA ASN A 49 -0.25 0.92 13.91
C ASN A 49 -1.01 2.07 13.25
N SER A 50 -1.31 3.12 14.04
CA SER A 50 -2.06 4.27 13.56
C SER A 50 -1.27 5.15 12.60
N SER A 51 0.04 4.93 12.48
CA SER A 51 0.85 5.71 11.54
C SER A 51 0.70 5.24 10.09
N ILE A 52 0.07 4.08 9.86
CA ILE A 52 -0.20 3.61 8.50
C ILE A 52 -1.52 4.21 8.04
N ALA A 53 -1.46 5.15 7.08
CA ALA A 53 -2.64 5.78 6.51
C ALA A 53 -3.39 4.81 5.60
N ARG A 54 -4.71 4.93 5.55
CA ARG A 54 -5.58 4.02 4.79
C ARG A 54 -6.41 4.81 3.79
N TYR A 55 -6.39 4.37 2.54
CA TYR A 55 -7.05 5.06 1.44
C TYR A 55 -7.83 4.10 0.54
N THR A 56 -8.92 4.60 -0.04
CA THR A 56 -9.63 3.91 -1.12
C THR A 56 -9.30 4.48 -2.49
N ASP A 57 -8.66 5.65 -2.54
CA ASP A 57 -8.25 6.33 -3.76
C ASP A 57 -6.74 6.52 -3.74
N TYR A 58 -6.03 5.78 -4.61
CA TYR A 58 -4.57 5.83 -4.65
C TYR A 58 -4.04 7.22 -5.05
N LYS A 59 -4.79 7.96 -5.85
CA LYS A 59 -4.39 9.31 -6.27
C LYS A 59 -4.36 10.24 -5.08
N LYS A 60 -5.37 10.16 -4.22
CA LYS A 60 -5.42 10.96 -3.00
C LYS A 60 -4.28 10.59 -2.05
N MET A 61 -3.99 9.29 -1.93
CA MET A 61 -2.89 8.82 -1.10
C MET A 61 -1.56 9.45 -1.53
N ILE A 62 -1.27 9.43 -2.83
CA ILE A 62 -0.04 9.97 -3.36
C ILE A 62 0.03 11.49 -3.20
N GLN A 63 -1.08 12.19 -3.40
CA GLN A 63 -1.15 13.64 -3.23
C GLN A 63 -0.91 14.08 -1.79
N GLU A 64 -1.44 13.32 -0.83
CA GLU A 64 -1.32 13.67 0.59
C GLU A 64 -0.02 13.19 1.22
N HIS A 65 0.69 12.29 0.56
CA HIS A 65 1.94 11.71 1.06
C HIS A 65 3.08 11.83 0.04
N PRO A 66 3.52 13.06 -0.28
CA PRO A 66 4.62 13.25 -1.23
C PRO A 66 5.94 12.67 -0.73
N GLU A 67 6.03 12.33 0.55
CA GLU A 67 7.22 11.72 1.13
C GLU A 67 7.42 10.26 0.71
N ILE A 68 6.41 9.61 0.12
CA ILE A 68 6.51 8.21 -0.32
C ILE A 68 7.56 8.07 -1.41
N GLN A 69 8.50 7.15 -1.21
CA GLN A 69 9.62 6.93 -2.12
C GLN A 69 9.49 5.65 -2.94
N LEU A 70 8.73 4.68 -2.43
CA LEU A 70 8.55 3.39 -3.08
C LEU A 70 7.07 2.99 -3.00
N VAL A 71 6.49 2.63 -4.15
CA VAL A 71 5.11 2.17 -4.22
C VAL A 71 5.09 0.77 -4.83
N ALA A 72 4.49 -0.18 -4.12
CA ALA A 72 4.22 -1.50 -4.68
C ALA A 72 2.77 -1.58 -5.13
N ILE A 73 2.53 -2.19 -6.28
CA ILE A 73 1.20 -2.31 -6.86
C ILE A 73 0.82 -3.78 -6.93
N ALA A 74 -0.15 -4.19 -6.12
CA ALA A 74 -0.60 -5.57 -6.01
C ALA A 74 -2.07 -5.70 -6.42
N THR A 75 -2.49 -4.91 -7.41
CA THR A 75 -3.84 -4.96 -7.96
C THR A 75 -3.92 -5.93 -9.15
N SER A 76 -5.12 -6.09 -9.72
CA SER A 76 -5.28 -6.86 -10.95
C SER A 76 -4.47 -6.22 -12.08
N SER A 77 -4.09 -7.05 -13.08
CA SER A 77 -3.24 -6.58 -14.17
C SER A 77 -3.86 -5.42 -14.97
N GLY A 78 -5.19 -5.35 -15.06
CA GLY A 78 -5.85 -4.27 -15.79
C GLY A 78 -5.67 -2.91 -15.13
N ALA A 79 -5.70 -2.85 -13.80
CA ALA A 79 -5.52 -1.62 -13.06
C ALA A 79 -4.05 -1.27 -12.86
N HIS A 80 -3.17 -2.26 -12.92
CA HIS A 80 -1.75 -2.10 -12.60
C HIS A 80 -1.06 -1.06 -13.50
N ALA A 81 -1.28 -1.13 -14.80
CA ALA A 81 -0.64 -0.22 -15.75
C ALA A 81 -1.08 1.23 -15.52
N GLU A 82 -2.37 1.46 -15.31
CA GLU A 82 -2.91 2.80 -15.06
C GLU A 82 -2.32 3.40 -13.79
N ILE A 83 -2.27 2.63 -12.72
CA ILE A 83 -1.73 3.07 -11.43
C ILE A 83 -0.23 3.37 -11.56
N ALA A 84 0.50 2.49 -12.24
CA ALA A 84 1.94 2.68 -12.43
C ALA A 84 2.24 3.97 -13.22
N LEU A 85 1.47 4.25 -14.27
CA LEU A 85 1.65 5.48 -15.04
C LEU A 85 1.40 6.72 -14.17
N TYR A 86 0.39 6.68 -13.33
CA TYR A 86 0.11 7.80 -12.43
C TYR A 86 1.26 8.04 -11.45
N CYS A 87 1.83 6.97 -10.89
CA CYS A 87 2.90 7.07 -9.90
C CYS A 87 4.22 7.60 -10.47
N ILE A 88 4.46 7.38 -11.77
CA ILE A 88 5.66 7.87 -12.43
C ILE A 88 5.60 9.39 -12.65
N ASP A 89 4.42 9.90 -12.94
CA ASP A 89 4.22 11.33 -13.17
C ASP A 89 4.26 12.11 -11.86
#